data_40d9225b3a694e75a1149d308326ad63
#
_entry.id   40d9225b3a694e75a1149d308326ad63
#
_cell.length_a   1.000
_cell.length_b   1.000
_cell.length_c   1.000
_cell.angle_alpha   90.00
_cell.angle_beta   90.00
_cell.angle_gamma   90.00
#
_symmetry.space_group_name_H-M   'P 1'
#
loop_
_entity.id
_entity.type
_entity.pdbx_description
1 polymer ?
#
loop_
_entity_poly.entity_id
_entity_poly.type
_entity_poly.pdbx_seq_one_letter_code
_entity_poly.pdbx_strand_id
1 'polypeptide(L)'
;MRLGIAHRTVQGGTGHNYNMTSEERHAQRELRRKAEREKHRREKLSEYDDFARVADYNSLYQAYREARKGVTWKASVQRYGSELGKNLCRTHNALINGEDVRKGFIPFDIMERGKLRHIQSVHFAERVPQKSLSKNALMPVLSNSLIYDNGASRQGMGISHAINRVSQFLQEYYEKYGTEGYVLQIDLKNYFASIPHEPLKEMIRKKFTDEKIIKLTESFIDAFADEKMMEVQKQKEEAMLYGDEYARGLGLGSEICQGCAVAYPDPVDHYVKEVLRIRPYERYMDDSLIIHQDKEYLKMVWDVLREKYAELGIQLNEKKTKIVKLSRGFTFLKTRFILTDTGKVVKKLCRESITRERAKLKKFAKLTEEGSMTYAQVREAYPIMERIRRAERRI
;
A
#
# COMPACT_ATOMS: atom_id res chain seq x y z
N MET A 1 -31.82 -72.52 32.66
CA MET A 1 -30.87 -72.40 31.56
C MET A 1 -30.47 -70.92 31.41
N ARG A 2 -29.26 -70.58 31.79
CA ARG A 2 -28.73 -69.21 31.71
C ARG A 2 -27.87 -69.14 30.47
N LEU A 3 -28.19 -68.26 29.54
CA LEU A 3 -27.38 -67.94 28.40
C LEU A 3 -26.50 -66.72 28.78
N GLY A 4 -25.18 -66.95 28.82
CA GLY A 4 -24.19 -65.87 29.08
C GLY A 4 -23.95 -65.06 27.83
N ILE A 5 -24.04 -63.76 27.98
CA ILE A 5 -23.64 -62.79 26.95
C ILE A 5 -22.16 -62.44 27.23
N ALA A 6 -21.29 -62.84 26.30
CA ALA A 6 -19.88 -62.53 26.32
C ALA A 6 -19.66 -61.05 25.82
N HIS A 7 -19.22 -60.17 26.71
CA HIS A 7 -18.65 -58.88 26.33
C HIS A 7 -17.33 -59.05 25.57
N ARG A 8 -17.34 -58.75 24.27
CA ARG A 8 -16.13 -58.58 23.48
C ARG A 8 -15.62 -57.14 23.68
N THR A 9 -14.58 -57.01 24.45
CA THR A 9 -13.75 -55.83 24.50
C THR A 9 -13.09 -55.60 23.13
N VAL A 10 -13.47 -54.53 22.46
CA VAL A 10 -12.79 -54.08 21.23
C VAL A 10 -11.50 -53.40 21.66
N GLN A 11 -10.39 -54.09 21.51
CA GLN A 11 -9.03 -53.51 21.62
C GLN A 11 -8.83 -52.52 20.50
N GLY A 12 -8.26 -51.35 20.84
CA GLY A 12 -8.01 -50.25 19.97
C GLY A 12 -7.17 -50.61 18.74
N GLY A 13 -7.73 -50.36 17.58
CA GLY A 13 -7.05 -50.48 16.31
C GLY A 13 -6.01 -49.39 16.18
N THR A 14 -4.75 -49.76 16.13
CA THR A 14 -3.62 -48.94 15.72
C THR A 14 -3.89 -48.38 14.31
N GLY A 15 -3.96 -47.03 14.21
CA GLY A 15 -4.24 -46.36 12.97
C GLY A 15 -3.30 -46.81 11.84
N HIS A 16 -3.88 -47.20 10.73
CA HIS A 16 -3.18 -47.47 9.50
C HIS A 16 -2.48 -46.18 9.02
N ASN A 17 -1.16 -46.14 9.16
CA ASN A 17 -0.34 -45.20 8.46
C ASN A 17 -0.45 -45.52 6.95
N TYR A 18 -1.33 -44.79 6.25
CA TYR A 18 -1.29 -44.75 4.79
C TYR A 18 0.11 -44.31 4.38
N ASN A 19 0.75 -45.11 3.52
CA ASN A 19 2.07 -44.79 2.96
C ASN A 19 1.94 -43.55 2.07
N MET A 20 2.06 -42.36 2.71
CA MET A 20 2.10 -41.09 1.98
C MET A 20 3.32 -41.07 1.06
N THR A 21 3.12 -40.59 -0.15
CA THR A 21 4.19 -40.38 -1.11
C THR A 21 5.19 -39.35 -0.59
N SER A 22 6.38 -39.31 -1.18
CA SER A 22 7.38 -38.28 -0.82
C SER A 22 6.85 -36.84 -1.02
N GLU A 23 6.06 -36.64 -2.07
CA GLU A 23 5.44 -35.35 -2.39
C GLU A 23 4.36 -34.98 -1.38
N GLU A 24 3.50 -35.90 -1.00
CA GLU A 24 2.48 -35.66 0.02
C GLU A 24 3.10 -35.34 1.38
N ARG A 25 4.17 -36.04 1.76
CA ARG A 25 4.93 -35.73 2.99
C ARG A 25 5.60 -34.35 2.93
N HIS A 26 6.08 -33.94 1.75
CA HIS A 26 6.63 -32.60 1.55
C HIS A 26 5.55 -31.53 1.66
N ALA A 27 4.42 -31.69 0.99
CA ALA A 27 3.28 -30.78 1.04
C ALA A 27 2.74 -30.65 2.48
N GLN A 28 2.59 -31.76 3.21
CA GLN A 28 2.14 -31.73 4.61
C GLN A 28 3.13 -31.00 5.53
N ARG A 29 4.44 -31.18 5.33
CA ARG A 29 5.46 -30.45 6.08
C ARG A 29 5.40 -28.95 5.78
N GLU A 30 5.18 -28.60 4.54
CA GLU A 30 5.04 -27.20 4.14
C GLU A 30 3.79 -26.55 4.75
N LEU A 31 2.65 -27.24 4.73
CA LEU A 31 1.43 -26.80 5.40
C LEU A 31 1.61 -26.60 6.90
N ARG A 32 2.26 -27.54 7.58
CA ARG A 32 2.57 -27.39 9.02
C ARG A 32 3.46 -26.18 9.29
N ARG A 33 4.52 -25.98 8.50
CA ARG A 33 5.40 -24.81 8.63
C ARG A 33 4.67 -23.50 8.38
N LYS A 34 3.74 -23.47 7.40
CA LYS A 34 2.90 -22.28 7.16
C LYS A 34 1.98 -22.00 8.34
N ALA A 35 1.31 -23.02 8.87
CA ALA A 35 0.44 -22.87 10.03
C ALA A 35 1.18 -22.40 11.29
N GLU A 36 2.38 -22.94 11.54
CA GLU A 36 3.22 -22.56 12.68
C GLU A 36 3.74 -21.12 12.57
N ARG A 37 4.19 -20.71 11.36
CA ARG A 37 4.56 -19.32 11.08
C ARG A 37 3.39 -18.36 11.27
N GLU A 38 2.19 -18.74 10.82
CA GLU A 38 0.99 -17.93 10.98
C GLU A 38 0.59 -17.81 12.45
N LYS A 39 0.65 -18.90 13.22
CA LYS A 39 0.42 -18.89 14.67
C LYS A 39 1.38 -17.94 15.38
N HIS A 40 2.68 -18.09 15.14
CA HIS A 40 3.71 -17.22 15.72
C HIS A 40 3.53 -15.75 15.32
N ARG A 41 3.14 -15.51 14.06
CA ARG A 41 2.82 -14.17 13.59
C ARG A 41 1.63 -13.57 14.33
N ARG A 42 0.55 -14.32 14.52
CA ARG A 42 -0.63 -13.89 15.28
C ARG A 42 -0.30 -13.58 16.73
N GLU A 43 0.45 -14.45 17.39
CA GLU A 43 0.91 -14.22 18.76
C GLU A 43 1.73 -12.93 18.88
N LYS A 44 2.69 -12.70 17.97
CA LYS A 44 3.51 -11.49 17.92
C LYS A 44 2.70 -10.22 17.65
N LEU A 45 1.62 -10.32 16.89
CA LEU A 45 0.79 -9.18 16.48
C LEU A 45 -0.47 -9.02 17.34
N SER A 46 -0.72 -9.90 18.31
CA SER A 46 -1.89 -9.87 19.19
C SER A 46 -2.05 -8.54 19.92
N GLU A 47 -0.94 -7.87 20.25
CA GLU A 47 -0.96 -6.55 20.88
C GLU A 47 -1.60 -5.45 19.98
N TYR A 48 -1.63 -5.65 18.65
CA TYR A 48 -2.22 -4.74 17.67
C TYR A 48 -3.65 -5.16 17.27
N ASP A 49 -4.11 -6.32 17.69
CA ASP A 49 -5.48 -6.80 17.53
C ASP A 49 -6.29 -6.54 18.81
N ASP A 50 -6.19 -5.30 19.29
CA ASP A 50 -6.83 -4.82 20.52
C ASP A 50 -7.40 -3.41 20.28
N PHE A 51 -8.72 -3.32 20.22
CA PHE A 51 -9.43 -2.07 20.00
C PHE A 51 -9.22 -1.05 21.13
N ALA A 52 -8.96 -1.51 22.37
CA ALA A 52 -8.71 -0.60 23.48
C ALA A 52 -7.52 0.31 23.21
N ARG A 53 -6.47 -0.18 22.55
CA ARG A 53 -5.32 0.64 22.12
C ARG A 53 -5.68 1.71 21.10
N VAL A 54 -6.62 1.41 20.20
CA VAL A 54 -7.07 2.38 19.18
C VAL A 54 -7.87 3.51 19.82
N ALA A 55 -8.74 3.17 20.77
CA ALA A 55 -9.62 4.12 21.45
C ALA A 55 -8.96 4.86 22.62
N ASP A 56 -7.80 4.40 23.12
CA ASP A 56 -7.10 4.99 24.25
C ASP A 56 -6.79 6.48 24.09
N TYR A 57 -6.94 7.25 25.17
CA TYR A 57 -6.73 8.71 25.16
C TYR A 57 -5.31 9.12 24.72
N ASN A 58 -4.28 8.41 25.19
CA ASN A 58 -2.91 8.73 24.81
C ASN A 58 -2.68 8.41 23.33
N SER A 59 -3.24 7.32 22.85
CA SER A 59 -3.21 6.94 21.43
C SER A 59 -3.89 7.98 20.55
N LEU A 60 -5.06 8.46 20.94
CA LEU A 60 -5.78 9.54 20.25
C LEU A 60 -5.02 10.87 20.32
N TYR A 61 -4.41 11.20 21.46
CA TYR A 61 -3.58 12.38 21.59
C TYR A 61 -2.33 12.33 20.69
N GLN A 62 -1.63 11.20 20.64
CA GLN A 62 -0.50 11.02 19.73
C GLN A 62 -0.95 11.07 18.27
N ALA A 63 -2.09 10.48 17.94
CA ALA A 63 -2.70 10.56 16.62
C ALA A 63 -3.00 12.01 16.21
N TYR A 64 -3.56 12.81 17.12
CA TYR A 64 -3.75 14.25 16.91
C TYR A 64 -2.42 14.95 16.63
N ARG A 65 -1.40 14.71 17.46
CA ARG A 65 -0.07 15.34 17.29
C ARG A 65 0.54 15.00 15.92
N GLU A 66 0.35 13.79 15.43
CA GLU A 66 0.84 13.38 14.12
C GLU A 66 -0.01 13.93 12.97
N ALA A 67 -1.35 13.89 13.09
CA ALA A 67 -2.27 14.37 12.07
C ALA A 67 -2.12 15.88 11.79
N ARG A 68 -1.74 16.68 12.81
CA ARG A 68 -1.54 18.15 12.68
C ARG A 68 -0.20 18.54 12.04
N LYS A 69 0.78 17.63 11.93
CA LYS A 69 2.10 17.96 11.36
C LYS A 69 1.97 18.51 9.95
N GLY A 70 2.57 19.69 9.72
CA GLY A 70 2.55 20.35 8.41
C GLY A 70 1.24 21.03 8.01
N VAL A 71 0.21 21.00 8.88
CA VAL A 71 -1.11 21.61 8.63
C VAL A 71 -1.63 22.44 9.80
N THR A 72 -0.78 22.83 10.74
CA THR A 72 -1.14 23.60 11.95
C THR A 72 -1.73 24.98 11.64
N TRP A 73 -1.45 25.54 10.49
CA TRP A 73 -1.98 26.79 9.99
C TRP A 73 -3.45 26.73 9.54
N LYS A 74 -4.00 25.53 9.32
CA LYS A 74 -5.39 25.38 8.89
C LYS A 74 -6.37 25.68 10.04
N ALA A 75 -7.37 26.51 9.77
CA ALA A 75 -8.39 26.88 10.75
C ALA A 75 -9.13 25.67 11.37
N SER A 76 -9.36 24.60 10.59
CA SER A 76 -9.97 23.36 11.10
C SER A 76 -9.10 22.64 12.15
N VAL A 77 -7.77 22.69 11.98
CA VAL A 77 -6.81 22.12 12.93
C VAL A 77 -6.72 22.98 14.19
N GLN A 78 -6.72 24.31 14.04
CA GLN A 78 -6.70 25.24 15.17
C GLN A 78 -7.97 25.13 16.02
N ARG A 79 -9.16 25.11 15.38
CA ARG A 79 -10.44 24.90 16.07
C ARG A 79 -10.52 23.54 16.79
N TYR A 80 -9.98 22.47 16.20
CA TYR A 80 -9.91 21.20 16.91
C TYR A 80 -8.99 21.27 18.13
N GLY A 81 -7.85 21.94 17.98
CA GLY A 81 -6.86 22.11 19.05
C GLY A 81 -7.30 23.02 20.19
N SER A 82 -8.14 24.05 19.95
CA SER A 82 -8.64 24.94 20.99
C SER A 82 -9.56 24.24 22.00
N GLU A 83 -10.25 23.16 21.58
CA GLU A 83 -11.09 22.32 22.45
C GLU A 83 -10.54 20.88 22.54
N LEU A 84 -9.23 20.70 22.55
CA LEU A 84 -8.59 19.39 22.38
C LEU A 84 -9.11 18.33 23.35
N GLY A 85 -9.16 18.63 24.64
CA GLY A 85 -9.64 17.67 25.66
C GLY A 85 -11.06 17.20 25.37
N LYS A 86 -11.97 18.14 25.10
CA LYS A 86 -13.36 17.85 24.75
C LYS A 86 -13.51 17.01 23.48
N ASN A 87 -12.71 17.34 22.45
CA ASN A 87 -12.74 16.61 21.18
C ASN A 87 -12.18 15.19 21.31
N LEU A 88 -11.11 15.00 22.10
CA LEU A 88 -10.59 13.67 22.37
C LEU A 88 -11.57 12.83 23.21
N CYS A 89 -12.20 13.41 24.24
CA CYS A 89 -13.23 12.72 25.02
C CYS A 89 -14.42 12.28 24.14
N ARG A 90 -14.90 13.17 23.28
CA ARG A 90 -15.98 12.83 22.33
C ARG A 90 -15.58 11.69 21.39
N THR A 91 -14.36 11.73 20.84
CA THR A 91 -13.87 10.70 19.93
C THR A 91 -13.72 9.36 20.66
N HIS A 92 -13.15 9.35 21.86
CA HIS A 92 -13.04 8.16 22.70
C HIS A 92 -14.39 7.54 23.00
N ASN A 93 -15.36 8.34 23.51
CA ASN A 93 -16.70 7.86 23.84
C ASN A 93 -17.41 7.31 22.61
N ALA A 94 -17.34 8.00 21.47
CA ALA A 94 -17.93 7.53 20.23
C ALA A 94 -17.34 6.17 19.78
N LEU A 95 -16.01 5.99 19.86
CA LEU A 95 -15.33 4.74 19.54
C LEU A 95 -15.77 3.61 20.51
N ILE A 96 -15.80 3.85 21.82
CA ILE A 96 -16.19 2.83 22.81
C ILE A 96 -17.65 2.41 22.61
N ASN A 97 -18.54 3.37 22.35
CA ASN A 97 -19.96 3.13 22.14
C ASN A 97 -20.28 2.55 20.75
N GLY A 98 -19.30 2.49 19.84
CA GLY A 98 -19.52 2.05 18.45
C GLY A 98 -20.30 3.05 17.61
N GLU A 99 -20.28 4.33 18.00
CA GLU A 99 -20.90 5.42 17.24
C GLU A 99 -20.09 5.76 15.99
N ASP A 100 -20.75 6.29 14.96
CA ASP A 100 -20.08 6.71 13.72
C ASP A 100 -19.19 7.93 13.96
N VAL A 101 -17.89 7.76 13.76
CA VAL A 101 -16.88 8.82 13.90
C VAL A 101 -16.61 9.55 12.58
N ARG A 102 -17.22 9.12 11.48
CA ARG A 102 -17.07 9.75 10.16
C ARG A 102 -17.76 11.13 10.16
N LYS A 103 -17.19 12.05 9.40
CA LYS A 103 -17.69 13.44 9.29
C LYS A 103 -17.96 13.86 7.85
N GLY A 104 -17.88 12.88 6.92
CA GLY A 104 -17.99 13.12 5.50
C GLY A 104 -16.73 13.71 4.89
N PHE A 105 -16.81 14.09 3.62
CA PHE A 105 -15.67 14.54 2.83
C PHE A 105 -15.75 16.03 2.49
N ILE A 106 -14.57 16.63 2.32
CA ILE A 106 -14.41 17.96 1.72
C ILE A 106 -13.83 17.72 0.33
N PRO A 107 -14.68 17.71 -0.72
CA PRO A 107 -14.21 17.49 -2.09
C PRO A 107 -13.46 18.74 -2.59
N PHE A 108 -12.38 18.51 -3.30
CA PHE A 108 -11.69 19.57 -4.06
C PHE A 108 -10.88 18.96 -5.19
N ASP A 109 -10.69 19.76 -6.21
CA ASP A 109 -9.95 19.35 -7.41
C ASP A 109 -8.53 19.89 -7.36
N ILE A 110 -7.57 19.04 -7.70
CA ILE A 110 -6.19 19.44 -7.91
C ILE A 110 -5.73 19.07 -9.31
N MET A 111 -5.05 20.00 -9.94
CA MET A 111 -4.33 19.71 -11.18
C MET A 111 -2.96 19.15 -10.83
N GLU A 112 -2.81 17.84 -10.88
CA GLU A 112 -1.51 17.20 -10.69
C GLU A 112 -0.92 16.74 -12.02
N ARG A 113 0.13 17.42 -12.50
CA ARG A 113 0.86 17.06 -13.72
C ARG A 113 -0.02 16.97 -14.98
N GLY A 114 -0.91 17.93 -15.16
CA GLY A 114 -1.83 17.94 -16.29
C GLY A 114 -2.99 16.95 -16.18
N LYS A 115 -3.12 16.25 -15.05
CA LYS A 115 -4.27 15.42 -14.73
C LYS A 115 -5.09 16.08 -13.64
N LEU A 116 -6.38 16.25 -13.90
CA LEU A 116 -7.35 16.64 -12.90
C LEU A 116 -7.56 15.44 -11.96
N ARG A 117 -7.38 15.67 -10.66
CA ARG A 117 -7.65 14.67 -9.63
C ARG A 117 -8.72 15.21 -8.69
N HIS A 118 -9.80 14.46 -8.55
CA HIS A 118 -10.84 14.71 -7.57
C HIS A 118 -10.39 14.12 -6.23
N ILE A 119 -10.13 14.97 -5.26
CA ILE A 119 -9.69 14.56 -3.91
C ILE A 119 -10.87 14.69 -2.95
N GLN A 120 -11.14 13.64 -2.24
CA GLN A 120 -12.09 13.62 -1.13
C GLN A 120 -11.32 13.69 0.18
N SER A 121 -11.10 14.92 0.66
CA SER A 121 -10.35 15.13 1.90
C SER A 121 -11.20 14.80 3.11
N VAL A 122 -10.65 14.02 4.01
CA VAL A 122 -11.27 13.68 5.29
C VAL A 122 -11.21 14.88 6.24
N HIS A 123 -12.28 15.13 6.98
CA HIS A 123 -12.31 16.15 8.04
C HIS A 123 -11.22 15.91 9.09
N PHE A 124 -10.64 17.00 9.64
CA PHE A 124 -9.54 16.83 10.60
C PHE A 124 -9.93 16.03 11.84
N ALA A 125 -11.16 16.21 12.35
CA ALA A 125 -11.68 15.43 13.48
C ALA A 125 -11.72 13.93 13.20
N GLU A 126 -12.01 13.51 11.97
CA GLU A 126 -12.00 12.12 11.53
C GLU A 126 -10.58 11.59 11.29
N ARG A 127 -9.63 12.45 10.93
CA ARG A 127 -8.22 12.05 10.77
C ARG A 127 -7.60 11.53 12.06
N VAL A 128 -8.08 11.97 13.22
CA VAL A 128 -7.55 11.52 14.51
C VAL A 128 -7.86 10.05 14.77
N PRO A 129 -9.10 9.58 14.75
CA PRO A 129 -9.39 8.15 14.89
C PRO A 129 -8.80 7.31 13.74
N GLN A 130 -8.79 7.79 12.48
CA GLN A 130 -8.12 7.08 11.39
C GLN A 130 -6.62 6.92 11.66
N LYS A 131 -5.93 7.95 12.14
CA LYS A 131 -4.51 7.89 12.50
C LYS A 131 -4.26 6.93 13.65
N SER A 132 -5.12 6.92 14.68
CA SER A 132 -5.02 5.99 15.80
C SER A 132 -5.20 4.55 15.35
N LEU A 133 -6.25 4.26 14.56
CA LEU A 133 -6.50 2.94 13.98
C LEU A 133 -5.34 2.49 13.08
N SER A 134 -4.86 3.36 12.19
CA SER A 134 -3.74 3.06 11.29
C SER A 134 -2.49 2.67 12.06
N LYS A 135 -2.11 3.46 13.07
CA LYS A 135 -0.84 3.31 13.77
C LYS A 135 -0.85 2.18 14.80
N ASN A 136 -1.97 2.04 15.54
CA ASN A 136 -2.05 1.14 16.69
C ASN A 136 -2.63 -0.24 16.35
N ALA A 137 -3.17 -0.43 15.15
CA ALA A 137 -3.73 -1.69 14.68
C ALA A 137 -3.31 -2.02 13.23
N LEU A 138 -3.81 -1.27 12.23
CA LEU A 138 -3.75 -1.70 10.84
C LEU A 138 -2.32 -1.82 10.29
N MET A 139 -1.53 -0.76 10.36
CA MET A 139 -0.21 -0.76 9.71
C MET A 139 0.79 -1.74 10.32
N PRO A 140 0.87 -1.95 11.64
CA PRO A 140 1.69 -3.00 12.21
C PRO A 140 1.34 -4.40 11.69
N VAL A 141 0.04 -4.72 11.61
CA VAL A 141 -0.44 -6.03 11.15
C VAL A 141 -0.26 -6.18 9.63
N LEU A 142 -0.70 -5.18 8.84
CA LEU A 142 -0.62 -5.23 7.38
C LEU A 142 0.83 -5.23 6.89
N SER A 143 1.69 -4.38 7.46
CA SER A 143 3.09 -4.25 7.04
C SER A 143 3.92 -5.50 7.34
N ASN A 144 3.51 -6.32 8.32
CA ASN A 144 4.24 -7.53 8.67
C ASN A 144 4.13 -8.64 7.61
N SER A 145 3.07 -8.63 6.78
CA SER A 145 2.93 -9.56 5.66
C SER A 145 3.64 -9.09 4.39
N LEU A 146 3.84 -7.79 4.23
CA LEU A 146 4.41 -7.24 3.00
C LEU A 146 5.83 -7.71 2.76
N ILE A 147 6.15 -8.00 1.50
CA ILE A 147 7.52 -8.28 1.09
C ILE A 147 8.47 -7.12 1.43
N TYR A 148 9.76 -7.40 1.59
CA TYR A 148 10.74 -6.35 1.88
C TYR A 148 10.82 -5.29 0.77
N ASP A 149 10.65 -5.73 -0.49
CA ASP A 149 10.71 -4.90 -1.69
C ASP A 149 9.35 -4.22 -2.02
N ASN A 150 8.61 -3.85 -0.96
CA ASN A 150 7.44 -2.99 -1.00
C ASN A 150 7.59 -1.93 0.10
N GLY A 151 8.11 -0.76 -0.26
CA GLY A 151 8.42 0.31 0.68
C GLY A 151 7.34 1.38 0.81
N ALA A 152 6.20 1.24 0.13
CA ALA A 152 5.14 2.24 0.15
C ALA A 152 4.43 2.29 1.52
N SER A 153 4.23 3.51 2.04
CA SER A 153 3.50 3.79 3.30
C SER A 153 4.00 3.03 4.54
N ARG A 154 5.21 2.53 4.53
CA ARG A 154 5.84 1.84 5.67
C ARG A 154 6.81 2.76 6.39
N GLN A 155 6.82 2.66 7.74
CA GLN A 155 7.73 3.44 8.58
C GLN A 155 9.20 3.10 8.26
N GLY A 156 10.04 4.13 8.14
CA GLY A 156 11.46 3.95 7.80
C GLY A 156 11.76 3.61 6.34
N MET A 157 10.73 3.45 5.52
CA MET A 157 10.83 3.18 4.09
C MET A 157 10.32 4.37 3.26
N GLY A 158 9.96 4.17 2.03
CA GLY A 158 9.43 5.20 1.14
C GLY A 158 10.16 5.24 -0.19
N ILE A 159 10.00 6.34 -0.94
CA ILE A 159 10.58 6.48 -2.30
C ILE A 159 12.11 6.25 -2.30
N SER A 160 12.83 6.77 -1.30
CA SER A 160 14.29 6.58 -1.20
C SER A 160 14.67 5.11 -1.00
N HIS A 161 13.90 4.36 -0.21
CA HIS A 161 14.08 2.92 -0.05
C HIS A 161 13.94 2.21 -1.40
N ALA A 162 12.82 2.41 -2.10
CA ALA A 162 12.53 1.79 -3.39
C ALA A 162 13.63 2.13 -4.45
N ILE A 163 14.05 3.39 -4.53
CA ILE A 163 15.15 3.81 -5.42
C ILE A 163 16.46 3.10 -5.08
N ASN A 164 16.80 2.94 -3.81
CA ASN A 164 18.01 2.25 -3.39
C ASN A 164 17.92 0.74 -3.66
N ARG A 165 16.74 0.13 -3.46
CA ARG A 165 16.52 -1.29 -3.81
C ARG A 165 16.70 -1.53 -5.29
N VAL A 166 16.11 -0.69 -6.15
CA VAL A 166 16.30 -0.81 -7.60
C VAL A 166 17.78 -0.63 -7.99
N SER A 167 18.50 0.30 -7.35
CA SER A 167 19.93 0.48 -7.59
C SER A 167 20.73 -0.78 -7.21
N GLN A 168 20.40 -1.38 -6.07
CA GLN A 168 21.03 -2.62 -5.61
C GLN A 168 20.72 -3.77 -6.57
N PHE A 169 19.48 -3.93 -7.03
CA PHE A 169 19.13 -4.95 -8.02
C PHE A 169 19.90 -4.79 -9.34
N LEU A 170 20.11 -3.55 -9.79
CA LEU A 170 20.90 -3.31 -11.00
C LEU A 170 22.37 -3.67 -10.81
N GLN A 171 22.96 -3.40 -9.63
CA GLN A 171 24.33 -3.80 -9.30
C GLN A 171 24.48 -5.32 -9.26
N GLU A 172 23.62 -6.02 -8.49
CA GLU A 172 23.60 -7.48 -8.40
C GLU A 172 23.34 -8.14 -9.77
N TYR A 173 22.50 -7.50 -10.59
CA TYR A 173 22.24 -7.95 -11.95
C TYR A 173 23.47 -7.84 -12.84
N TYR A 174 24.17 -6.68 -12.78
CA TYR A 174 25.38 -6.44 -13.55
C TYR A 174 26.49 -7.44 -13.23
N GLU A 175 26.71 -7.72 -11.95
CA GLU A 175 27.72 -8.70 -11.50
C GLU A 175 27.48 -10.09 -12.10
N LYS A 176 26.23 -10.45 -12.36
CA LYS A 176 25.87 -11.77 -12.85
C LYS A 176 25.69 -11.85 -14.37
N TYR A 177 25.17 -10.79 -14.99
CA TYR A 177 24.70 -10.82 -16.38
C TYR A 177 25.22 -9.64 -17.22
N GLY A 178 26.00 -8.72 -16.65
CA GLY A 178 26.47 -7.54 -17.36
C GLY A 178 25.35 -6.52 -17.62
N THR A 179 25.43 -5.86 -18.78
CA THR A 179 24.49 -4.77 -19.14
C THR A 179 23.33 -5.21 -20.02
N GLU A 180 23.37 -6.44 -20.57
CA GLU A 180 22.32 -6.94 -21.45
C GLU A 180 21.12 -7.44 -20.64
N GLY A 181 19.93 -7.01 -21.02
CA GLY A 181 18.69 -7.43 -20.36
C GLY A 181 17.57 -6.44 -20.51
N TYR A 182 16.50 -6.69 -19.75
CA TYR A 182 15.26 -5.97 -19.89
C TYR A 182 14.64 -5.66 -18.53
N VAL A 183 13.81 -4.62 -18.50
CA VAL A 183 12.97 -4.23 -17.37
C VAL A 183 11.51 -4.29 -17.81
N LEU A 184 10.70 -5.08 -17.16
CA LEU A 184 9.25 -5.00 -17.24
C LEU A 184 8.79 -3.97 -16.21
N GLN A 185 8.17 -2.89 -16.68
CA GLN A 185 7.53 -1.87 -15.86
C GLN A 185 6.02 -2.09 -15.92
N ILE A 186 5.37 -2.15 -14.77
CA ILE A 186 3.95 -2.44 -14.63
C ILE A 186 3.28 -1.23 -13.96
N ASP A 187 2.16 -0.79 -14.52
CA ASP A 187 1.29 0.26 -13.99
C ASP A 187 -0.13 -0.31 -13.85
N LEU A 188 -0.79 -0.09 -12.72
CA LEU A 188 -2.15 -0.57 -12.49
C LEU A 188 -3.15 0.50 -12.94
N LYS A 189 -4.21 0.07 -13.63
CA LYS A 189 -5.21 0.97 -14.21
C LYS A 189 -6.17 1.49 -13.13
N ASN A 190 -6.22 2.82 -12.95
CA ASN A 190 -7.12 3.47 -11.98
C ASN A 190 -7.07 2.83 -10.59
N TYR A 191 -5.89 2.48 -10.11
CA TYR A 191 -5.65 1.57 -9.00
C TYR A 191 -6.58 1.79 -7.81
N PHE A 192 -6.57 2.99 -7.20
CA PHE A 192 -7.43 3.28 -6.05
C PHE A 192 -8.92 3.13 -6.34
N ALA A 193 -9.37 3.48 -7.54
CA ALA A 193 -10.77 3.39 -7.95
C ALA A 193 -11.18 1.95 -8.33
N SER A 194 -10.24 1.05 -8.58
CA SER A 194 -10.54 -0.32 -9.02
C SER A 194 -10.65 -1.33 -7.88
N ILE A 195 -10.13 -1.02 -6.69
CA ILE A 195 -10.11 -1.97 -5.56
C ILE A 195 -11.53 -2.29 -5.10
N PRO A 196 -11.97 -3.57 -5.16
CA PRO A 196 -13.29 -3.99 -4.72
C PRO A 196 -13.35 -4.03 -3.19
N HIS A 197 -14.47 -3.56 -2.61
CA HIS A 197 -14.62 -3.46 -1.16
C HIS A 197 -14.72 -4.82 -0.47
N GLU A 198 -15.55 -5.74 -0.97
CA GLU A 198 -15.77 -6.99 -0.26
C GLU A 198 -14.53 -7.88 -0.19
N PRO A 199 -13.78 -8.15 -1.28
CA PRO A 199 -12.51 -8.87 -1.19
C PRO A 199 -11.49 -8.18 -0.28
N LEU A 200 -11.47 -6.83 -0.24
CA LEU A 200 -10.62 -6.09 0.67
C LEU A 200 -11.04 -6.29 2.13
N LYS A 201 -12.33 -6.23 2.44
CA LYS A 201 -12.89 -6.50 3.78
C LYS A 201 -12.60 -7.92 4.22
N GLU A 202 -12.75 -8.90 3.34
CA GLU A 202 -12.35 -10.29 3.63
C GLU A 202 -10.87 -10.41 4.00
N MET A 203 -10.00 -9.67 3.31
CA MET A 203 -8.58 -9.62 3.67
C MET A 203 -8.39 -9.06 5.09
N ILE A 204 -9.12 -8.01 5.49
CA ILE A 204 -9.08 -7.45 6.84
C ILE A 204 -9.60 -8.46 7.87
N ARG A 205 -10.76 -9.08 7.63
CA ARG A 205 -11.36 -10.11 8.52
C ARG A 205 -10.42 -11.30 8.74
N LYS A 206 -9.61 -11.67 7.74
CA LYS A 206 -8.60 -12.75 7.89
C LYS A 206 -7.41 -12.35 8.76
N LYS A 207 -7.14 -11.05 8.90
CA LYS A 207 -5.96 -10.54 9.62
C LYS A 207 -6.26 -10.10 11.05
N PHE A 208 -7.49 -9.78 11.36
CA PHE A 208 -7.95 -9.31 12.69
C PHE A 208 -9.01 -10.22 13.26
N THR A 209 -9.04 -10.31 14.59
CA THR A 209 -10.08 -11.03 15.36
C THR A 209 -10.96 -10.08 16.16
N ASP A 210 -10.47 -8.89 16.49
CA ASP A 210 -11.25 -7.85 17.17
C ASP A 210 -12.31 -7.26 16.22
N GLU A 211 -13.57 -7.59 16.48
CA GLU A 211 -14.69 -7.14 15.66
C GLU A 211 -14.84 -5.61 15.59
N LYS A 212 -14.42 -4.87 16.63
CA LYS A 212 -14.51 -3.41 16.63
C LYS A 212 -13.46 -2.80 15.68
N ILE A 213 -12.25 -3.38 15.61
CA ILE A 213 -11.24 -3.00 14.61
C ILE A 213 -11.76 -3.26 13.21
N ILE A 214 -12.31 -4.45 12.97
CA ILE A 214 -12.88 -4.84 11.67
C ILE A 214 -13.98 -3.86 11.25
N LYS A 215 -15.02 -3.69 12.09
CA LYS A 215 -16.16 -2.81 11.81
C LYS A 215 -15.73 -1.35 11.56
N LEU A 216 -14.82 -0.84 12.38
CA LEU A 216 -14.30 0.53 12.20
C LEU A 216 -13.53 0.67 10.89
N THR A 217 -12.70 -0.32 10.52
CA THR A 217 -11.95 -0.32 9.26
C THR A 217 -12.90 -0.38 8.07
N GLU A 218 -13.88 -1.28 8.10
CA GLU A 218 -14.89 -1.43 7.06
C GLU A 218 -15.71 -0.15 6.88
N SER A 219 -16.09 0.51 7.98
CA SER A 219 -16.83 1.78 7.91
C SER A 219 -16.06 2.86 7.15
N PHE A 220 -14.73 2.92 7.33
CA PHE A 220 -13.88 3.85 6.56
C PHE A 220 -13.68 3.45 5.10
N ILE A 221 -13.69 2.15 4.79
CA ILE A 221 -13.67 1.66 3.40
C ILE A 221 -14.98 2.02 2.72
N ASP A 222 -16.12 1.72 3.34
CA ASP A 222 -17.46 1.95 2.79
C ASP A 222 -17.81 3.43 2.62
N ALA A 223 -17.17 4.31 3.39
CA ALA A 223 -17.36 5.74 3.26
C ALA A 223 -17.05 6.27 1.84
N PHE A 224 -16.29 5.52 1.03
CA PHE A 224 -15.94 5.87 -0.35
C PHE A 224 -16.80 5.16 -1.41
N ALA A 225 -17.72 4.31 -1.01
CA ALA A 225 -18.76 3.75 -1.87
C ALA A 225 -19.83 4.82 -2.17
N ASP A 226 -19.44 5.96 -2.72
CA ASP A 226 -20.38 7.01 -3.10
C ASP A 226 -21.15 6.55 -4.34
N GLU A 227 -22.49 6.72 -4.31
CA GLU A 227 -23.40 6.41 -5.42
C GLU A 227 -22.92 7.04 -6.74
N LYS A 228 -22.36 8.25 -6.71
CA LYS A 228 -21.77 8.90 -7.87
C LYS A 228 -20.54 8.20 -8.42
N MET A 229 -19.69 7.63 -7.58
CA MET A 229 -18.57 6.82 -8.04
C MET A 229 -19.04 5.48 -8.62
N MET A 230 -20.06 4.88 -8.05
CA MET A 230 -20.70 3.68 -8.59
C MET A 230 -21.38 3.96 -9.93
N GLU A 231 -22.04 5.10 -10.08
CA GLU A 231 -22.70 5.49 -11.34
C GLU A 231 -21.69 5.78 -12.46
N VAL A 232 -20.59 6.47 -12.16
CA VAL A 232 -19.47 6.68 -13.09
C VAL A 232 -18.76 5.38 -13.45
N GLN A 233 -18.71 4.40 -12.54
CA GLN A 233 -18.15 3.07 -12.81
C GLN A 233 -19.10 2.17 -13.59
N LYS A 234 -20.42 2.25 -13.34
CA LYS A 234 -21.47 1.55 -14.13
C LYS A 234 -21.51 1.99 -15.60
N GLN A 235 -21.21 3.25 -15.87
CA GLN A 235 -21.14 3.79 -17.24
C GLN A 235 -19.88 3.37 -17.99
N LYS A 236 -18.87 2.80 -17.33
CA LYS A 236 -17.69 2.24 -18.00
C LYS A 236 -17.88 0.73 -18.15
N GLU A 237 -17.81 0.26 -19.39
CA GLU A 237 -17.86 -1.18 -19.76
C GLU A 237 -16.99 -2.12 -18.89
N GLU A 238 -16.07 -1.55 -18.10
CA GLU A 238 -15.18 -2.21 -17.19
C GLU A 238 -15.84 -2.75 -15.92
N ALA A 239 -17.03 -2.27 -15.57
CA ALA A 239 -17.81 -2.80 -14.44
C ALA A 239 -18.39 -4.19 -14.75
N MET A 240 -18.56 -4.52 -16.03
CA MET A 240 -19.12 -5.81 -16.47
C MET A 240 -18.21 -7.01 -16.23
N LEU A 241 -16.90 -6.83 -16.06
CA LEU A 241 -15.95 -7.95 -15.90
C LEU A 241 -16.04 -8.67 -14.54
N TYR A 242 -16.66 -8.04 -13.52
CA TYR A 242 -16.65 -8.58 -12.15
C TYR A 242 -18.03 -8.61 -11.47
N GLY A 243 -19.12 -8.49 -12.23
CA GLY A 243 -20.46 -8.45 -11.68
C GLY A 243 -20.75 -7.15 -10.91
N ASP A 244 -21.98 -6.69 -10.98
CA ASP A 244 -22.46 -5.45 -10.31
C ASP A 244 -22.52 -5.54 -8.76
N GLU A 245 -22.02 -6.61 -8.16
CA GLU A 245 -22.26 -6.94 -6.74
C GLU A 245 -21.34 -6.21 -5.74
N TYR A 246 -20.20 -5.65 -6.19
CA TYR A 246 -19.24 -5.09 -5.25
C TYR A 246 -19.02 -3.59 -5.46
N ALA A 247 -19.24 -2.83 -4.38
CA ALA A 247 -18.75 -1.45 -4.32
C ALA A 247 -17.23 -1.42 -4.51
N ARG A 248 -16.73 -0.41 -5.24
CA ARG A 248 -15.32 -0.25 -5.59
C ARG A 248 -14.83 1.14 -5.25
N GLY A 249 -13.55 1.24 -5.05
CA GLY A 249 -12.85 2.51 -4.93
C GLY A 249 -12.47 2.85 -3.50
N LEU A 250 -11.27 3.41 -3.37
CA LEU A 250 -10.71 3.89 -2.11
C LEU A 250 -10.39 5.38 -2.21
N GLY A 251 -10.68 6.12 -1.14
CA GLY A 251 -10.47 7.56 -1.11
C GLY A 251 -9.00 7.95 -1.04
N LEU A 252 -8.57 8.80 -1.97
CA LEU A 252 -7.21 9.34 -2.02
C LEU A 252 -6.84 10.26 -0.84
N GLY A 253 -7.74 10.54 0.09
CA GLY A 253 -7.49 11.39 1.25
C GLY A 253 -7.50 10.66 2.58
N SER A 254 -7.84 9.37 2.62
CA SER A 254 -7.89 8.54 3.81
C SER A 254 -6.60 7.75 4.02
N GLU A 255 -6.07 7.79 5.23
CA GLU A 255 -4.88 7.03 5.62
C GLU A 255 -5.19 5.52 5.67
N ILE A 256 -6.40 5.16 6.10
CA ILE A 256 -6.85 3.77 6.14
C ILE A 256 -6.89 3.19 4.73
N CYS A 257 -7.52 3.90 3.79
CA CYS A 257 -7.58 3.48 2.39
C CYS A 257 -6.18 3.35 1.77
N GLN A 258 -5.26 4.25 2.12
CA GLN A 258 -3.88 4.17 1.64
C GLN A 258 -3.16 2.92 2.17
N GLY A 259 -3.30 2.60 3.46
CA GLY A 259 -2.74 1.38 4.05
C GLY A 259 -3.32 0.10 3.44
N CYS A 260 -4.64 0.08 3.27
CA CYS A 260 -5.33 -1.03 2.60
C CYS A 260 -4.88 -1.21 1.15
N ALA A 261 -4.74 -0.11 0.39
CA ALA A 261 -4.25 -0.17 -1.00
C ALA A 261 -2.81 -0.72 -1.09
N VAL A 262 -1.94 -0.43 -0.14
CA VAL A 262 -0.59 -1.02 -0.12
C VAL A 262 -0.64 -2.52 0.11
N ALA A 263 -1.53 -2.98 1.01
CA ALA A 263 -1.61 -4.36 1.43
C ALA A 263 -2.42 -5.27 0.49
N TYR A 264 -3.38 -4.73 -0.25
CA TYR A 264 -4.31 -5.52 -1.03
C TYR A 264 -3.64 -6.40 -2.12
N PRO A 265 -2.62 -5.94 -2.87
CA PRO A 265 -1.92 -6.76 -3.86
C PRO A 265 -0.82 -7.68 -3.27
N ASP A 266 -0.67 -7.77 -1.96
CA ASP A 266 0.34 -8.60 -1.28
C ASP A 266 0.40 -10.05 -1.80
N PRO A 267 -0.73 -10.75 -2.10
CA PRO A 267 -0.69 -12.08 -2.70
C PRO A 267 0.06 -12.15 -4.03
N VAL A 268 -0.02 -11.11 -4.86
CA VAL A 268 0.71 -11.03 -6.14
C VAL A 268 2.20 -10.79 -5.88
N ASP A 269 2.56 -9.94 -4.90
CA ASP A 269 3.95 -9.73 -4.51
C ASP A 269 4.62 -11.05 -4.07
N HIS A 270 3.92 -11.81 -3.23
CA HIS A 270 4.38 -13.13 -2.78
C HIS A 270 4.46 -14.14 -3.94
N TYR A 271 3.50 -14.13 -4.86
CA TYR A 271 3.56 -14.97 -6.05
C TYR A 271 4.81 -14.70 -6.88
N VAL A 272 5.15 -13.44 -7.11
CA VAL A 272 6.37 -13.04 -7.84
C VAL A 272 7.64 -13.52 -7.11
N LYS A 273 7.70 -13.34 -5.78
CA LYS A 273 8.88 -13.68 -4.99
C LYS A 273 9.04 -15.16 -4.72
N GLU A 274 7.96 -15.86 -4.40
CA GLU A 274 8.00 -17.24 -3.89
C GLU A 274 7.75 -18.28 -4.99
N VAL A 275 6.81 -18.00 -5.91
CA VAL A 275 6.45 -18.94 -6.99
C VAL A 275 7.31 -18.72 -8.22
N LEU A 276 7.33 -17.49 -8.76
CA LEU A 276 8.18 -17.13 -9.90
C LEU A 276 9.65 -17.00 -9.50
N ARG A 277 9.96 -16.88 -8.22
CA ARG A 277 11.30 -16.75 -7.64
C ARG A 277 12.11 -15.58 -8.25
N ILE A 278 11.42 -14.50 -8.61
CA ILE A 278 12.03 -13.32 -9.19
C ILE A 278 12.54 -12.42 -8.08
N ARG A 279 13.87 -12.41 -7.84
CA ARG A 279 14.50 -11.57 -6.83
C ARG A 279 14.46 -10.08 -7.18
N PRO A 280 14.82 -9.62 -8.40
CA PRO A 280 14.80 -8.20 -8.75
C PRO A 280 13.38 -7.74 -9.15
N TYR A 281 12.51 -7.67 -8.13
CA TYR A 281 11.16 -7.15 -8.16
C TYR A 281 10.97 -6.12 -7.07
N GLU A 282 10.47 -4.95 -7.42
CA GLU A 282 10.13 -3.85 -6.51
C GLU A 282 8.73 -3.34 -6.83
N ARG A 283 7.90 -3.13 -5.81
CA ARG A 283 6.60 -2.48 -5.95
C ARG A 283 6.48 -1.25 -5.04
N TYR A 284 5.97 -0.18 -5.59
CA TYR A 284 5.63 1.03 -4.87
C TYR A 284 4.23 1.49 -5.28
N MET A 285 3.22 1.19 -4.49
CA MET A 285 1.80 1.39 -4.78
C MET A 285 1.37 0.67 -6.07
N ASP A 286 0.96 1.46 -7.09
CA ASP A 286 0.54 1.03 -8.42
C ASP A 286 1.71 0.79 -9.39
N ASP A 287 2.89 1.31 -9.07
CA ASP A 287 4.08 1.16 -9.89
C ASP A 287 4.90 -0.05 -9.44
N SER A 288 5.22 -0.97 -10.34
CA SER A 288 6.17 -2.05 -10.06
C SER A 288 7.12 -2.32 -11.22
N LEU A 289 8.24 -2.98 -10.91
CA LEU A 289 9.22 -3.36 -11.93
C LEU A 289 9.86 -4.73 -11.65
N ILE A 290 10.24 -5.40 -12.73
CA ILE A 290 10.99 -6.65 -12.73
C ILE A 290 12.18 -6.51 -13.67
N ILE A 291 13.37 -7.00 -13.27
CA ILE A 291 14.57 -7.02 -14.12
C ILE A 291 14.89 -8.47 -14.48
N HIS A 292 15.09 -8.77 -15.76
CA HIS A 292 15.44 -10.10 -16.24
C HIS A 292 16.26 -10.06 -17.53
N GLN A 293 17.08 -11.09 -17.78
CA GLN A 293 17.88 -11.18 -19.00
C GLN A 293 17.08 -11.51 -20.25
N ASP A 294 16.02 -12.30 -20.09
CA ASP A 294 15.20 -12.81 -21.18
C ASP A 294 13.91 -12.00 -21.32
N LYS A 295 13.69 -11.48 -22.53
CA LYS A 295 12.51 -10.69 -22.88
C LYS A 295 11.25 -11.57 -23.01
N GLU A 296 11.37 -12.77 -23.55
CA GLU A 296 10.23 -13.68 -23.76
C GLU A 296 9.72 -14.19 -22.39
N TYR A 297 10.64 -14.46 -21.46
CA TYR A 297 10.27 -14.74 -20.07
C TYR A 297 9.49 -13.59 -19.45
N LEU A 298 9.93 -12.33 -19.65
CA LEU A 298 9.18 -11.17 -19.13
C LEU A 298 7.81 -10.99 -19.79
N LYS A 299 7.61 -11.40 -21.04
CA LYS A 299 6.27 -11.43 -21.66
C LYS A 299 5.37 -12.46 -20.98
N MET A 300 5.88 -13.67 -20.76
CA MET A 300 5.15 -14.70 -20.02
C MET A 300 4.78 -14.23 -18.61
N VAL A 301 5.72 -13.61 -17.90
CA VAL A 301 5.47 -13.03 -16.57
C VAL A 301 4.40 -11.94 -16.64
N TRP A 302 4.42 -11.08 -17.66
CA TRP A 302 3.39 -10.06 -17.85
C TRP A 302 1.99 -10.66 -17.99
N ASP A 303 1.85 -11.71 -18.82
CA ASP A 303 0.56 -12.39 -19.01
C ASP A 303 0.07 -13.04 -17.72
N VAL A 304 0.95 -13.74 -17.01
CA VAL A 304 0.63 -14.34 -15.70
C VAL A 304 0.22 -13.28 -14.67
N LEU A 305 0.93 -12.15 -14.61
CA LEU A 305 0.58 -11.07 -13.69
C LEU A 305 -0.73 -10.38 -14.05
N ARG A 306 -1.07 -10.29 -15.35
CA ARG A 306 -2.39 -9.81 -15.79
C ARG A 306 -3.50 -10.67 -15.17
N GLU A 307 -3.38 -11.97 -15.22
CA GLU A 307 -4.34 -12.91 -14.63
C GLU A 307 -4.38 -12.79 -13.11
N LYS A 308 -3.21 -12.75 -12.44
CA LYS A 308 -3.13 -12.64 -10.98
C LYS A 308 -3.72 -11.33 -10.43
N TYR A 309 -3.52 -10.22 -11.10
CA TYR A 309 -4.19 -8.96 -10.74
C TYR A 309 -5.69 -8.99 -11.05
N ALA A 310 -6.08 -9.65 -12.15
CA ALA A 310 -7.49 -9.83 -12.49
C ALA A 310 -8.24 -10.66 -11.42
N GLU A 311 -7.63 -11.70 -10.84
CA GLU A 311 -8.17 -12.46 -9.71
C GLU A 311 -8.49 -11.55 -8.49
N LEU A 312 -7.77 -10.44 -8.33
CA LEU A 312 -8.01 -9.42 -7.30
C LEU A 312 -8.97 -8.30 -7.75
N GLY A 313 -9.55 -8.40 -8.94
CA GLY A 313 -10.40 -7.36 -9.51
C GLY A 313 -9.64 -6.12 -9.98
N ILE A 314 -8.32 -6.20 -10.17
CA ILE A 314 -7.44 -5.11 -10.60
C ILE A 314 -6.99 -5.36 -12.03
N GLN A 315 -6.93 -4.32 -12.84
CA GLN A 315 -6.46 -4.40 -14.22
C GLN A 315 -5.08 -3.75 -14.40
N LEU A 316 -4.26 -4.34 -15.26
CA LEU A 316 -3.03 -3.70 -15.74
C LEU A 316 -3.35 -2.56 -16.71
N ASN A 317 -2.56 -1.52 -16.68
CA ASN A 317 -2.61 -0.45 -17.67
C ASN A 317 -1.74 -0.84 -18.87
N GLU A 318 -2.34 -1.50 -19.86
CA GLU A 318 -1.65 -2.01 -21.06
C GLU A 318 -0.91 -0.92 -21.85
N LYS A 319 -1.38 0.35 -21.79
CA LYS A 319 -0.73 1.47 -22.49
C LYS A 319 0.57 1.92 -21.81
N LYS A 320 0.70 1.69 -20.50
CA LYS A 320 1.85 2.14 -19.71
C LYS A 320 2.77 0.99 -19.30
N THR A 321 2.22 -0.21 -19.15
CA THR A 321 3.02 -1.42 -18.93
C THR A 321 3.88 -1.69 -20.15
N LYS A 322 5.18 -1.92 -19.94
CA LYS A 322 6.13 -2.06 -21.06
C LYS A 322 7.39 -2.79 -20.64
N ILE A 323 8.01 -3.44 -21.62
CA ILE A 323 9.35 -4.02 -21.49
C ILE A 323 10.36 -3.08 -22.17
N VAL A 324 11.36 -2.65 -21.43
CA VAL A 324 12.41 -1.72 -21.87
C VAL A 324 13.77 -2.39 -21.79
N LYS A 325 14.62 -2.24 -22.81
CA LYS A 325 16.00 -2.73 -22.79
C LYS A 325 16.82 -1.95 -21.75
N LEU A 326 17.61 -2.62 -20.91
CA LEU A 326 18.42 -1.99 -19.86
C LEU A 326 19.37 -0.92 -20.40
N SER A 327 20.00 -1.17 -21.57
CA SER A 327 20.91 -0.22 -22.23
C SER A 327 20.27 1.12 -22.57
N ARG A 328 18.94 1.20 -22.70
CA ARG A 328 18.21 2.46 -22.92
C ARG A 328 17.96 3.25 -21.64
N GLY A 329 18.20 2.63 -20.48
CA GLY A 329 17.77 3.15 -19.19
C GLY A 329 16.24 3.22 -19.08
N PHE A 330 15.73 3.29 -17.85
CA PHE A 330 14.31 3.34 -17.56
C PHE A 330 14.01 4.34 -16.45
N THR A 331 12.74 4.67 -16.27
CA THR A 331 12.30 5.62 -15.24
C THR A 331 11.40 4.91 -14.25
N PHE A 332 11.73 4.99 -12.95
CA PHE A 332 10.89 4.50 -11.86
C PHE A 332 10.82 5.55 -10.76
N LEU A 333 9.63 5.81 -10.24
CA LEU A 333 9.36 6.83 -9.20
C LEU A 333 10.02 8.18 -9.51
N LYS A 334 9.92 8.63 -10.78
CA LYS A 334 10.49 9.90 -11.31
C LYS A 334 12.02 9.98 -11.29
N THR A 335 12.67 8.86 -11.08
CA THR A 335 14.13 8.73 -11.19
C THR A 335 14.46 7.92 -12.42
N ARG A 336 15.28 8.46 -13.30
CA ARG A 336 15.82 7.75 -14.45
C ARG A 336 17.07 6.98 -14.02
N PHE A 337 17.03 5.67 -14.24
CA PHE A 337 18.15 4.76 -14.01
C PHE A 337 18.86 4.47 -15.32
N ILE A 338 20.17 4.47 -15.28
CA ILE A 338 21.05 4.11 -16.39
C ILE A 338 22.14 3.19 -15.81
N LEU A 339 22.22 1.97 -16.32
CA LEU A 339 23.31 1.05 -16.03
C LEU A 339 24.40 1.28 -17.08
N THR A 340 25.60 1.69 -16.64
CA THR A 340 26.74 1.93 -17.53
C THR A 340 27.47 0.62 -17.82
N ASP A 341 28.31 0.61 -18.88
CA ASP A 341 29.11 -0.55 -19.25
C ASP A 341 30.13 -0.94 -18.16
N THR A 342 30.44 -0.03 -17.25
CA THR A 342 31.30 -0.28 -16.08
C THR A 342 30.54 -0.77 -14.85
N GLY A 343 29.23 -1.05 -14.95
CA GLY A 343 28.41 -1.49 -13.84
C GLY A 343 27.93 -0.36 -12.90
N LYS A 344 28.31 0.89 -13.16
CA LYS A 344 27.86 2.02 -12.36
C LYS A 344 26.38 2.31 -12.65
N VAL A 345 25.56 2.39 -11.59
CA VAL A 345 24.16 2.81 -11.68
C VAL A 345 24.06 4.32 -11.53
N VAL A 346 23.74 5.00 -12.62
CA VAL A 346 23.54 6.45 -12.64
C VAL A 346 22.06 6.76 -12.44
N LYS A 347 21.77 7.62 -11.46
CA LYS A 347 20.41 8.10 -11.13
C LYS A 347 20.29 9.56 -11.55
N LYS A 348 19.27 9.89 -12.36
CA LYS A 348 18.96 11.26 -12.77
C LYS A 348 17.51 11.58 -12.50
N LEU A 349 17.20 12.81 -12.13
CA LEU A 349 15.82 13.29 -12.07
C LEU A 349 15.22 13.31 -13.48
N CYS A 350 13.93 12.96 -13.58
CA CYS A 350 13.23 13.06 -14.86
C CYS A 350 13.20 14.51 -15.34
N ARG A 351 13.42 14.72 -16.64
CA ARG A 351 13.43 16.04 -17.28
C ARG A 351 12.17 16.85 -16.98
N GLU A 352 11.00 16.19 -16.97
CA GLU A 352 9.72 16.81 -16.63
C GLU A 352 9.69 17.36 -15.21
N SER A 353 10.27 16.64 -14.24
CA SER A 353 10.40 17.12 -12.85
C SER A 353 11.26 18.37 -12.77
N ILE A 354 12.39 18.38 -13.46
CA ILE A 354 13.31 19.54 -13.50
C ILE A 354 12.61 20.75 -14.14
N THR A 355 11.93 20.55 -15.28
CA THR A 355 11.21 21.62 -15.98
C THR A 355 10.12 22.23 -15.11
N ARG A 356 9.35 21.40 -14.41
CA ARG A 356 8.30 21.86 -13.51
C ARG A 356 8.86 22.66 -12.33
N GLU A 357 9.92 22.18 -11.70
CA GLU A 357 10.53 22.91 -10.57
C GLU A 357 11.13 24.26 -11.04
N ARG A 358 11.70 24.31 -12.22
CA ARG A 358 12.17 25.57 -12.84
C ARG A 358 10.99 26.54 -13.09
N ALA A 359 9.86 26.04 -13.61
CA ALA A 359 8.66 26.85 -13.81
C ALA A 359 8.11 27.38 -12.49
N LYS A 360 8.11 26.56 -11.43
CA LYS A 360 7.69 26.99 -10.08
C LYS A 360 8.60 28.06 -9.50
N LEU A 361 9.91 27.93 -9.66
CA LEU A 361 10.88 28.95 -9.24
C LEU A 361 10.67 30.28 -9.97
N LYS A 362 10.46 30.24 -11.30
CA LYS A 362 10.13 31.45 -12.07
C LYS A 362 8.85 32.13 -11.57
N LYS A 363 7.81 31.33 -11.25
CA LYS A 363 6.58 31.88 -10.66
C LYS A 363 6.84 32.55 -9.31
N PHE A 364 7.63 31.95 -8.45
CA PHE A 364 7.97 32.54 -7.16
C PHE A 364 8.79 33.84 -7.30
N ALA A 365 9.78 33.87 -8.21
CA ALA A 365 10.53 35.08 -8.51
C ALA A 365 9.59 36.22 -8.91
N LYS A 366 8.66 35.97 -9.85
CA LYS A 366 7.67 36.94 -10.30
C LYS A 366 6.78 37.44 -9.14
N LEU A 367 6.24 36.54 -8.29
CA LEU A 367 5.42 36.93 -7.13
C LEU A 367 6.21 37.77 -6.10
N THR A 368 7.51 37.55 -6.00
CA THR A 368 8.38 38.33 -5.11
C THR A 368 8.65 39.71 -5.70
N GLU A 369 8.89 39.81 -7.01
CA GLU A 369 9.06 41.08 -7.72
C GLU A 369 7.79 41.96 -7.67
N GLU A 370 6.61 41.32 -7.77
CA GLU A 370 5.30 41.97 -7.67
C GLU A 370 4.92 42.33 -6.21
N GLY A 371 5.73 42.01 -5.20
CA GLY A 371 5.46 42.24 -3.79
C GLY A 371 4.36 41.35 -3.20
N SER A 372 3.80 40.43 -3.97
CA SER A 372 2.74 39.48 -3.53
C SER A 372 3.26 38.39 -2.61
N MET A 373 4.57 38.19 -2.54
CA MET A 373 5.21 37.16 -1.72
C MET A 373 6.59 37.64 -1.24
N THR A 374 6.93 37.42 0.03
CA THR A 374 8.24 37.76 0.57
C THR A 374 9.24 36.60 0.35
N TYR A 375 10.56 36.91 0.35
CA TYR A 375 11.60 35.89 0.30
C TYR A 375 11.49 34.85 1.44
N ALA A 376 11.04 35.26 2.63
CA ALA A 376 10.81 34.37 3.76
C ALA A 376 9.71 33.36 3.43
N GLN A 377 8.57 33.82 2.88
CA GLN A 377 7.47 32.95 2.45
C GLN A 377 7.88 32.01 1.32
N VAL A 378 8.69 32.48 0.36
CA VAL A 378 9.25 31.60 -0.69
C VAL A 378 10.13 30.51 -0.07
N ARG A 379 10.97 30.86 0.91
CA ARG A 379 11.85 29.91 1.60
C ARG A 379 11.07 28.85 2.38
N GLU A 380 9.98 29.24 3.04
CA GLU A 380 9.06 28.31 3.71
C GLU A 380 8.29 27.43 2.72
N ALA A 381 7.79 28.02 1.63
CA ALA A 381 7.07 27.28 0.57
C ALA A 381 7.97 26.32 -0.22
N TYR A 382 9.30 26.51 -0.14
CA TYR A 382 10.27 25.76 -0.93
C TYR A 382 11.37 25.06 -0.10
N PRO A 383 11.02 24.27 0.92
CA PRO A 383 11.99 23.51 1.70
C PRO A 383 12.74 22.46 0.87
N ILE A 384 12.32 22.26 -0.38
CA ILE A 384 12.88 21.28 -1.31
C ILE A 384 14.27 21.65 -1.82
N MET A 385 14.62 22.96 -1.89
CA MET A 385 15.96 23.39 -2.35
C MET A 385 17.09 22.86 -1.45
N GLU A 386 16.88 22.81 -0.14
CA GLU A 386 17.87 22.17 0.74
C GLU A 386 17.95 20.67 0.56
N ARG A 387 16.81 19.99 0.26
CA ARG A 387 16.80 18.55 -0.02
C ARG A 387 17.49 18.21 -1.35
N ILE A 388 17.28 19.01 -2.40
CA ILE A 388 17.95 18.84 -3.69
C ILE A 388 19.47 19.09 -3.54
N ARG A 389 19.88 20.18 -2.89
CA ARG A 389 21.30 20.43 -2.59
C ARG A 389 21.95 19.34 -1.73
N ARG A 390 21.21 18.78 -0.76
CA ARG A 390 21.71 17.64 0.04
C ARG A 390 21.76 16.35 -0.75
N ALA A 391 20.88 16.14 -1.72
CA ALA A 391 20.91 14.98 -2.61
C ALA A 391 22.05 15.09 -3.64
N GLU A 392 22.30 16.29 -4.21
CA GLU A 392 23.40 16.54 -5.14
C GLU A 392 24.78 16.44 -4.46
N ARG A 393 24.91 16.76 -3.17
CA ARG A 393 26.16 16.59 -2.39
C ARG A 393 26.42 15.14 -1.95
N ARG A 394 25.47 14.22 -2.16
CA ARG A 394 25.61 12.80 -1.82
C ARG A 394 25.78 11.90 -3.05
N ILE A 395 25.86 12.50 -4.23
CA ILE A 395 26.22 11.89 -5.52
C ILE A 395 27.67 12.23 -5.84
#